data_7d71dfa274879766add1b7ee90ae3140
#
_entry.id   7d71dfa274879766add1b7ee90ae3140
#
_cell.length_a   1.000
_cell.length_b   1.000
_cell.length_c   1.000
_cell.angle_alpha   90.00
_cell.angle_beta   90.00
_cell.angle_gamma   90.00
#
_symmetry.space_group_name_H-M   'P 1'
#
loop_
_entity.id
_entity.type
_entity.pdbx_description
1 polymer ?
#
loop_
_entity_poly.entity_id
_entity_poly.type
_entity_poly.pdbx_seq_one_letter_code
_entity_poly.pdbx_strand_id
1 'polypeptide(L)'
;MPYIITLVAADPRSNMLSASLIEEICQYLSGERISSAPYAKWLRDDIAAEFEIGAMLSMSRITHLRDMLAERKIDIFCQPNENRRKKLLLADMDSTIVTGETLDDLAESAGIGEKIAAITARAMNGELDFIEAIRERVAMLADLPASLIDDLQKDLRLNDGAENFVQTMRNHGATCVLVSGGFTVFTGSIAPRAGFHHHHGNILGIENDKMTGLVHDPILDRDTKLTLLKDYAEKQNLSLEQTLTIGDGANDLAMLSAAGLGIGYHAKDMLRAEIPNHIVHGDLTAALYAQGFSHAEFDRNE
;
A
#
# COMPACT_ATOMS: atom_id res chain seq x y z
N MET A 1 -23.34 9.62 9.98
CA MET A 1 -22.74 8.28 9.80
C MET A 1 -21.75 8.03 10.93
N PRO A 2 -21.75 6.87 11.58
CA PRO A 2 -20.72 6.50 12.53
C PRO A 2 -19.41 6.23 11.80
N TYR A 3 -18.32 6.46 12.50
CA TYR A 3 -16.95 6.13 12.07
C TYR A 3 -16.39 5.04 12.96
N ILE A 4 -15.40 4.32 12.47
CA ILE A 4 -14.70 3.29 13.21
C ILE A 4 -13.24 3.69 13.38
N ILE A 5 -12.74 3.54 14.59
CA ILE A 5 -11.32 3.46 14.86
C ILE A 5 -10.94 1.99 14.97
N THR A 6 -9.90 1.60 14.24
CA THR A 6 -9.27 0.28 14.39
C THR A 6 -7.83 0.48 14.84
N LEU A 7 -7.45 -0.21 15.90
CA LEU A 7 -6.09 -0.25 16.45
C LEU A 7 -5.47 -1.61 16.14
N VAL A 8 -4.24 -1.63 15.66
CA VAL A 8 -3.53 -2.86 15.29
C VAL A 8 -2.10 -2.82 15.85
N ALA A 9 -1.77 -3.73 16.76
CA ALA A 9 -0.42 -3.90 17.28
C ALA A 9 0.45 -4.68 16.29
N ALA A 10 1.67 -4.21 16.06
CA ALA A 10 2.60 -4.83 15.11
C ALA A 10 3.18 -6.17 15.61
N ASP A 11 3.43 -6.31 16.91
CA ASP A 11 3.99 -7.54 17.49
C ASP A 11 2.96 -8.24 18.39
N PRO A 12 2.53 -9.45 18.01
CA PRO A 12 1.58 -10.24 18.80
C PRO A 12 2.07 -10.60 20.19
N ARG A 13 3.38 -10.54 20.43
CA ARG A 13 3.99 -10.89 21.75
C ARG A 13 4.13 -9.70 22.67
N SER A 14 3.85 -8.50 22.18
CA SER A 14 4.11 -7.27 22.95
C SER A 14 3.08 -7.03 24.05
N ASN A 15 1.85 -7.60 23.95
CA ASN A 15 0.70 -7.32 24.82
C ASN A 15 0.45 -5.80 25.01
N MET A 16 0.83 -4.99 24.03
CA MET A 16 0.78 -3.53 24.12
C MET A 16 -0.64 -2.99 23.86
N LEU A 17 -1.45 -3.71 23.09
CA LEU A 17 -2.86 -3.37 22.91
C LEU A 17 -3.69 -4.04 23.99
N SER A 18 -4.16 -3.25 24.95
CA SER A 18 -4.92 -3.73 26.12
C SER A 18 -6.26 -3.00 26.24
N ALA A 19 -7.20 -3.59 26.98
CA ALA A 19 -8.47 -2.94 27.29
C ALA A 19 -8.28 -1.57 27.98
N SER A 20 -7.29 -1.45 28.89
CA SER A 20 -7.00 -0.19 29.57
C SER A 20 -6.49 0.90 28.63
N LEU A 21 -5.69 0.55 27.62
CA LEU A 21 -5.25 1.50 26.60
C LEU A 21 -6.45 1.98 25.75
N ILE A 22 -7.33 1.06 25.38
CA ILE A 22 -8.54 1.41 24.63
C ILE A 22 -9.44 2.35 25.43
N GLU A 23 -9.59 2.09 26.75
CA GLU A 23 -10.32 2.98 27.65
C GLU A 23 -9.67 4.37 27.75
N GLU A 24 -8.35 4.45 27.83
CA GLU A 24 -7.60 5.72 27.81
C GLU A 24 -7.89 6.52 26.54
N ILE A 25 -7.84 5.88 25.37
CA ILE A 25 -8.15 6.51 24.08
C ILE A 25 -9.63 6.95 24.04
N CYS A 26 -10.55 6.10 24.48
CA CYS A 26 -11.97 6.45 24.52
C CYS A 26 -12.24 7.63 25.48
N GLN A 27 -11.55 7.72 26.61
CA GLN A 27 -11.65 8.86 27.54
C GLN A 27 -11.13 10.14 26.90
N TYR A 28 -9.99 10.10 26.23
CA TYR A 28 -9.45 11.23 25.48
C TYR A 28 -10.47 11.74 24.45
N LEU A 29 -11.04 10.83 23.65
CA LEU A 29 -12.02 11.16 22.61
C LEU A 29 -13.37 11.63 23.21
N SER A 30 -13.79 11.13 24.36
CA SER A 30 -15.00 11.55 25.07
C SER A 30 -14.88 12.98 25.60
N GLY A 31 -13.73 13.37 26.12
CA GLY A 31 -13.41 14.75 26.48
C GLY A 31 -13.59 15.73 25.31
N GLU A 32 -13.38 15.26 24.10
CA GLU A 32 -13.58 16.00 22.86
C GLU A 32 -15.01 15.84 22.27
N ARG A 33 -15.91 15.13 22.96
CA ARG A 33 -17.29 14.83 22.53
C ARG A 33 -17.38 14.02 21.23
N ILE A 34 -16.38 13.19 20.96
CA ILE A 34 -16.28 12.40 19.73
C ILE A 34 -16.65 10.94 19.95
N SER A 35 -16.26 10.36 21.09
CA SER A 35 -16.57 8.96 21.40
C SER A 35 -17.98 8.81 21.98
N SER A 36 -18.69 7.80 21.50
CA SER A 36 -20.03 7.43 21.99
C SER A 36 -20.11 6.01 22.53
N ALA A 37 -19.11 5.18 22.34
CA ALA A 37 -19.16 3.76 22.68
C ALA A 37 -18.15 3.35 23.74
N PRO A 38 -18.58 2.69 24.82
CA PRO A 38 -17.70 2.19 25.88
C PRO A 38 -17.12 0.80 25.56
N TYR A 39 -17.48 0.16 24.44
CA TYR A 39 -17.10 -1.22 24.19
C TYR A 39 -16.32 -1.35 22.89
N ALA A 40 -15.08 -1.85 23.01
CA ALA A 40 -14.30 -2.28 21.87
C ALA A 40 -14.65 -3.72 21.49
N LYS A 41 -14.71 -3.98 20.20
CA LYS A 41 -14.79 -5.33 19.64
C LYS A 41 -13.37 -5.78 19.28
N TRP A 42 -12.93 -6.91 19.81
CA TRP A 42 -11.69 -7.55 19.44
C TRP A 42 -11.84 -8.26 18.08
N LEU A 43 -10.94 -7.96 17.16
CA LEU A 43 -10.78 -8.66 15.88
C LEU A 43 -9.75 -9.79 16.00
N ARG A 44 -8.81 -9.60 16.93
CA ARG A 44 -7.86 -10.58 17.45
C ARG A 44 -7.42 -10.13 18.83
N ASP A 45 -7.50 -11.02 19.81
CA ASP A 45 -7.13 -10.70 21.20
C ASP A 45 -5.72 -10.13 21.27
N ASP A 46 -5.55 -9.05 22.02
CA ASP A 46 -4.31 -8.30 22.28
C ASP A 46 -3.58 -7.72 21.02
N ILE A 47 -4.15 -7.92 19.81
CA ILE A 47 -3.55 -7.52 18.54
C ILE A 47 -4.38 -6.47 17.81
N ALA A 48 -5.67 -6.72 17.64
CA ALA A 48 -6.52 -5.82 16.88
C ALA A 48 -7.88 -5.63 17.53
N ALA A 49 -8.27 -4.38 17.70
CA ALA A 49 -9.55 -4.01 18.27
C ALA A 49 -10.16 -2.81 17.52
N GLU A 50 -11.48 -2.73 17.53
CA GLU A 50 -12.22 -1.64 16.91
C GLU A 50 -13.29 -1.09 17.84
N PHE A 51 -13.62 0.20 17.68
CA PHE A 51 -14.73 0.85 18.38
C PHE A 51 -15.30 2.02 17.55
N GLU A 52 -16.57 2.31 17.79
CA GLU A 52 -17.28 3.38 17.07
C GLU A 52 -17.05 4.75 17.66
N ILE A 53 -17.00 5.75 16.77
CA ILE A 53 -16.98 7.18 17.12
C ILE A 53 -18.03 7.94 16.30
N GLY A 54 -18.48 9.08 16.85
CA GLY A 54 -19.57 9.87 16.27
C GLY A 54 -19.17 10.73 15.06
N ALA A 55 -17.88 10.99 14.85
CA ALA A 55 -17.38 11.87 13.79
C ALA A 55 -15.98 11.46 13.32
N MET A 56 -15.63 11.84 12.08
CA MET A 56 -14.27 11.67 11.54
C MET A 56 -13.27 12.46 12.39
N LEU A 57 -12.15 11.84 12.69
CA LEU A 57 -11.05 12.55 13.34
C LEU A 57 -10.37 13.51 12.37
N SER A 58 -10.01 14.71 12.86
CA SER A 58 -9.13 15.59 12.09
C SER A 58 -7.72 15.01 11.98
N MET A 59 -6.96 15.42 10.96
CA MET A 59 -5.57 14.99 10.79
C MET A 59 -4.74 15.26 12.05
N SER A 60 -4.89 16.40 12.70
CA SER A 60 -4.16 16.72 13.93
C SER A 60 -4.46 15.74 15.07
N ARG A 61 -5.69 15.26 15.20
CA ARG A 61 -6.06 14.26 16.21
C ARG A 61 -5.52 12.87 15.87
N ILE A 62 -5.60 12.47 14.61
CA ILE A 62 -5.02 11.22 14.15
C ILE A 62 -3.52 11.21 14.38
N THR A 63 -2.82 12.32 14.07
CA THR A 63 -1.39 12.48 14.34
C THR A 63 -1.09 12.37 15.83
N HIS A 64 -1.84 13.08 16.68
CA HIS A 64 -1.65 13.00 18.12
C HIS A 64 -1.85 11.57 18.68
N LEU A 65 -2.90 10.87 18.26
CA LEU A 65 -3.10 9.47 18.67
C LEU A 65 -2.00 8.56 18.16
N ARG A 66 -1.52 8.79 16.92
CA ARG A 66 -0.40 8.03 16.35
C ARG A 66 0.88 8.23 17.16
N ASP A 67 1.17 9.47 17.60
CA ASP A 67 2.32 9.78 18.42
C ASP A 67 2.21 9.10 19.81
N MET A 68 1.03 9.10 20.44
CA MET A 68 0.78 8.38 21.69
C MET A 68 1.00 6.86 21.56
N LEU A 69 0.73 6.30 20.39
CA LEU A 69 0.77 4.87 20.09
C LEU A 69 2.15 4.41 19.55
N ALA A 70 3.02 5.34 19.17
CA ALA A 70 4.26 5.05 18.44
C ALA A 70 5.22 4.13 19.22
N GLU A 71 5.47 4.42 20.51
CA GLU A 71 6.34 3.60 21.37
C GLU A 71 5.80 2.17 21.56
N ARG A 72 4.46 2.01 21.47
CA ARG A 72 3.77 0.73 21.61
C ARG A 72 3.69 -0.02 20.27
N LYS A 73 4.13 0.60 19.18
CA LYS A 73 4.06 0.07 17.81
C LYS A 73 2.65 -0.36 17.42
N ILE A 74 1.68 0.52 17.65
CA ILE A 74 0.27 0.30 17.32
C ILE A 74 -0.11 1.24 16.17
N ASP A 75 -0.61 0.67 15.08
CA ASP A 75 -1.18 1.41 13.96
C ASP A 75 -2.64 1.77 14.26
N ILE A 76 -3.08 2.94 13.77
CA ILE A 76 -4.43 3.45 13.92
C ILE A 76 -5.05 3.75 12.56
N PHE A 77 -6.29 3.30 12.38
CA PHE A 77 -7.11 3.57 11.21
C PHE A 77 -8.42 4.23 11.63
N CYS A 78 -8.87 5.20 10.83
CA CYS A 78 -10.15 5.87 11.02
C CYS A 78 -10.89 5.98 9.68
N GLN A 79 -12.11 5.44 9.61
CA GLN A 79 -12.90 5.45 8.39
C GLN A 79 -14.41 5.39 8.69
N PRO A 80 -15.27 5.69 7.70
CA PRO A 80 -16.72 5.44 7.83
C PRO A 80 -17.01 3.97 8.13
N ASN A 81 -18.05 3.71 8.96
CA ASN A 81 -18.46 2.34 9.27
C ASN A 81 -19.20 1.65 8.10
N GLU A 82 -19.63 2.41 7.11
CA GLU A 82 -20.23 1.87 5.89
C GLU A 82 -19.18 1.46 4.86
N ASN A 83 -19.49 0.44 4.06
CA ASN A 83 -18.62 -0.07 2.99
C ASN A 83 -17.19 -0.43 3.46
N ARG A 84 -17.05 -0.92 4.69
CA ARG A 84 -15.75 -1.22 5.29
C ARG A 84 -15.00 -2.31 4.54
N ARG A 85 -15.69 -3.39 4.16
CA ARG A 85 -15.12 -4.47 3.34
C ARG A 85 -15.13 -4.02 1.88
N LYS A 86 -13.95 -3.68 1.41
CA LYS A 86 -13.77 -3.13 0.08
C LYS A 86 -13.88 -4.23 -0.98
N LYS A 87 -14.39 -3.86 -2.14
CA LYS A 87 -14.64 -4.78 -3.26
C LYS A 87 -13.62 -4.65 -4.39
N LEU A 88 -12.80 -3.62 -4.34
CA LEU A 88 -11.71 -3.40 -5.28
C LEU A 88 -10.46 -3.00 -4.48
N LEU A 89 -9.35 -3.72 -4.69
CA LEU A 89 -8.01 -3.37 -4.22
C LEU A 89 -7.18 -2.91 -5.41
N LEU A 90 -6.57 -1.74 -5.32
CA LEU A 90 -5.50 -1.31 -6.20
C LEU A 90 -4.25 -1.06 -5.37
N ALA A 91 -3.20 -1.84 -5.60
CA ALA A 91 -1.96 -1.81 -4.82
C ALA A 91 -0.77 -1.39 -5.68
N ASP A 92 0.09 -0.52 -5.14
CA ASP A 92 1.43 -0.32 -5.65
C ASP A 92 2.29 -1.56 -5.44
N MET A 93 3.33 -1.74 -6.25
CA MET A 93 4.22 -2.91 -6.17
C MET A 93 5.48 -2.61 -5.36
N ASP A 94 6.31 -1.70 -5.87
CA ASP A 94 7.64 -1.43 -5.34
C ASP A 94 7.53 -0.79 -3.94
N SER A 95 8.34 -1.21 -2.99
CA SER A 95 8.30 -0.79 -1.57
C SER A 95 6.93 -0.96 -0.87
N THR A 96 5.92 -1.53 -1.55
CA THR A 96 4.57 -1.77 -1.00
C THR A 96 4.25 -3.27 -0.95
N ILE A 97 4.07 -3.94 -2.10
CA ILE A 97 3.80 -5.40 -2.15
C ILE A 97 5.10 -6.20 -2.12
N VAL A 98 6.17 -5.68 -2.70
CA VAL A 98 7.52 -6.27 -2.63
C VAL A 98 8.45 -5.38 -1.81
N THR A 99 9.49 -5.99 -1.25
CA THR A 99 10.61 -5.26 -0.64
C THR A 99 11.49 -4.66 -1.74
N GLY A 100 11.88 -3.38 -1.61
CA GLY A 100 12.81 -2.73 -2.53
C GLY A 100 12.16 -2.11 -3.77
N GLU A 101 13.02 -1.61 -4.65
CA GLU A 101 12.68 -0.87 -5.87
C GLU A 101 13.23 -1.63 -7.08
N THR A 102 12.35 -2.28 -7.87
CA THR A 102 12.76 -3.25 -8.90
C THR A 102 13.70 -2.67 -9.97
N LEU A 103 13.54 -1.41 -10.37
CA LEU A 103 14.45 -0.78 -11.34
C LEU A 103 15.81 -0.47 -10.73
N ASP A 104 15.86 -0.05 -9.47
CA ASP A 104 17.10 0.25 -8.78
C ASP A 104 17.86 -1.05 -8.47
N ASP A 105 17.16 -2.10 -8.02
CA ASP A 105 17.73 -3.43 -7.77
C ASP A 105 18.30 -4.05 -9.08
N LEU A 106 17.60 -3.87 -10.21
CA LEU A 106 18.10 -4.29 -11.53
C LEU A 106 19.38 -3.53 -11.91
N ALA A 107 19.41 -2.23 -11.64
CA ALA A 107 20.58 -1.40 -11.91
C ALA A 107 21.79 -1.78 -11.03
N GLU A 108 21.55 -2.09 -9.75
CA GLU A 108 22.60 -2.57 -8.84
C GLU A 108 23.18 -3.90 -9.33
N SER A 109 22.32 -4.86 -9.70
CA SER A 109 22.76 -6.15 -10.23
C SER A 109 23.56 -6.02 -11.54
N ALA A 110 23.30 -4.96 -12.32
CA ALA A 110 24.04 -4.63 -13.54
C ALA A 110 25.30 -3.79 -13.30
N GLY A 111 25.59 -3.37 -12.06
CA GLY A 111 26.75 -2.54 -11.72
C GLY A 111 26.63 -1.07 -12.18
N ILE A 112 25.42 -0.58 -12.40
CA ILE A 112 25.13 0.81 -12.83
C ILE A 112 24.27 1.60 -11.84
N GLY A 113 24.09 1.08 -10.60
CA GLY A 113 23.25 1.68 -9.57
C GLY A 113 23.54 3.16 -9.32
N GLU A 114 24.80 3.56 -9.17
CA GLU A 114 25.19 4.96 -8.97
C GLU A 114 24.73 5.89 -10.10
N LYS A 115 24.74 5.42 -11.34
CA LYS A 115 24.28 6.21 -12.50
C LYS A 115 22.78 6.41 -12.48
N ILE A 116 22.03 5.37 -12.15
CA ILE A 116 20.56 5.42 -12.01
C ILE A 116 20.18 6.33 -10.84
N ALA A 117 20.86 6.21 -9.70
CA ALA A 117 20.63 7.07 -8.53
C ALA A 117 20.85 8.57 -8.86
N ALA A 118 21.83 8.90 -9.68
CA ALA A 118 22.07 10.28 -10.12
C ALA A 118 20.90 10.82 -10.95
N ILE A 119 20.29 10.02 -11.84
CA ILE A 119 19.10 10.43 -12.62
C ILE A 119 17.91 10.60 -11.69
N THR A 120 17.71 9.69 -10.74
CA THR A 120 16.64 9.78 -9.74
C THR A 120 16.76 11.07 -8.92
N ALA A 121 17.99 11.43 -8.48
CA ALA A 121 18.23 12.67 -7.75
C ALA A 121 17.86 13.93 -8.58
N ARG A 122 18.17 13.95 -9.88
CA ARG A 122 17.78 15.04 -10.79
C ARG A 122 16.26 15.16 -10.92
N ALA A 123 15.55 14.03 -11.02
CA ALA A 123 14.10 14.02 -11.05
C ALA A 123 13.49 14.54 -9.71
N MET A 124 14.05 14.14 -8.57
CA MET A 124 13.63 14.64 -7.25
C MET A 124 13.86 16.14 -7.07
N ASN A 125 14.89 16.69 -7.71
CA ASN A 125 15.17 18.14 -7.73
C ASN A 125 14.27 18.90 -8.73
N GLY A 126 13.40 18.21 -9.48
CA GLY A 126 12.54 18.83 -10.48
C GLY A 126 13.23 19.22 -11.80
N GLU A 127 14.42 18.65 -12.06
CA GLU A 127 15.16 18.86 -13.30
C GLU A 127 14.62 18.00 -14.46
N LEU A 128 13.96 16.90 -14.13
CA LEU A 128 13.34 15.96 -15.05
C LEU A 128 11.91 15.68 -14.61
N ASP A 129 10.99 15.52 -15.55
CA ASP A 129 9.69 14.97 -15.27
C ASP A 129 9.76 13.42 -15.14
N PHE A 130 8.64 12.80 -14.75
CA PHE A 130 8.59 11.35 -14.54
C PHE A 130 8.92 10.56 -15.83
N ILE A 131 8.39 11.02 -16.99
CA ILE A 131 8.57 10.34 -18.28
C ILE A 131 10.03 10.49 -18.76
N GLU A 132 10.59 11.67 -18.61
CA GLU A 132 12.01 11.92 -18.93
C GLU A 132 12.92 11.05 -18.06
N ALA A 133 12.66 11.01 -16.76
CA ALA A 133 13.46 10.24 -15.81
C ALA A 133 13.40 8.73 -16.09
N ILE A 134 12.22 8.15 -16.35
CA ILE A 134 12.12 6.72 -16.64
C ILE A 134 12.81 6.37 -17.96
N ARG A 135 12.70 7.24 -19.00
CA ARG A 135 13.40 7.03 -20.28
C ARG A 135 14.92 7.08 -20.12
N GLU A 136 15.46 8.07 -19.39
CA GLU A 136 16.90 8.16 -19.13
C GLU A 136 17.39 6.94 -18.33
N ARG A 137 16.67 6.52 -17.28
CA ARG A 137 17.01 5.35 -16.46
C ARG A 137 17.00 4.06 -17.29
N VAL A 138 15.97 3.85 -18.13
CA VAL A 138 15.87 2.67 -18.99
C VAL A 138 16.93 2.67 -20.07
N ALA A 139 17.29 3.83 -20.65
CA ALA A 139 18.37 3.93 -21.63
C ALA A 139 19.73 3.41 -21.11
N MET A 140 19.97 3.53 -19.78
CA MET A 140 21.18 2.96 -19.16
C MET A 140 21.21 1.43 -19.13
N LEU A 141 20.06 0.76 -19.37
CA LEU A 141 19.96 -0.70 -19.43
C LEU A 141 20.24 -1.26 -20.85
N ALA A 142 20.49 -0.39 -21.83
CA ALA A 142 20.73 -0.81 -23.22
C ALA A 142 21.85 -1.85 -23.33
N ASP A 143 21.63 -2.86 -24.16
CA ASP A 143 22.53 -4.00 -24.42
C ASP A 143 22.85 -4.93 -23.24
N LEU A 144 22.29 -4.67 -22.04
CA LEU A 144 22.42 -5.57 -20.91
C LEU A 144 21.59 -6.84 -21.13
N PRO A 145 22.08 -8.01 -20.66
CA PRO A 145 21.36 -9.27 -20.86
C PRO A 145 20.04 -9.31 -20.11
N ALA A 146 18.98 -9.80 -20.79
CA ALA A 146 17.66 -9.96 -20.19
C ALA A 146 17.64 -10.97 -19.01
N SER A 147 18.63 -11.87 -18.95
CA SER A 147 18.77 -12.82 -17.82
C SER A 147 18.91 -12.13 -16.45
N LEU A 148 19.36 -10.89 -16.38
CA LEU A 148 19.37 -10.10 -15.13
C LEU A 148 17.95 -9.93 -14.55
N ILE A 149 16.94 -9.83 -15.43
CA ILE A 149 15.53 -9.76 -15.02
C ILE A 149 15.10 -11.07 -14.36
N ASP A 150 15.42 -12.21 -15.00
CA ASP A 150 15.08 -13.55 -14.49
C ASP A 150 15.74 -13.83 -13.14
N ASP A 151 16.98 -13.36 -12.96
CA ASP A 151 17.72 -13.52 -11.71
C ASP A 151 17.09 -12.64 -10.61
N LEU A 152 16.81 -11.37 -10.89
CA LEU A 152 16.13 -10.48 -9.93
C LEU A 152 14.74 -11.02 -9.54
N GLN A 153 13.96 -11.57 -10.48
CA GLN A 153 12.64 -12.14 -10.18
C GLN A 153 12.70 -13.27 -9.15
N LYS A 154 13.78 -14.07 -9.12
CA LYS A 154 13.96 -15.13 -8.11
C LYS A 154 14.25 -14.55 -6.72
N ASP A 155 14.90 -13.40 -6.67
CA ASP A 155 15.31 -12.75 -5.44
C ASP A 155 14.23 -11.83 -4.85
N LEU A 156 13.26 -11.39 -5.67
CA LEU A 156 12.16 -10.54 -5.21
C LEU A 156 11.37 -11.21 -4.07
N ARG A 157 11.21 -10.47 -2.98
CA ARG A 157 10.47 -10.90 -1.79
C ARG A 157 9.18 -10.10 -1.66
N LEU A 158 8.10 -10.80 -1.34
CA LEU A 158 6.88 -10.11 -0.90
C LEU A 158 7.11 -9.51 0.49
N ASN A 159 6.54 -8.33 0.72
CA ASN A 159 6.46 -7.77 2.07
C ASN A 159 5.60 -8.66 2.96
N ASP A 160 5.89 -8.64 4.27
CA ASP A 160 5.18 -9.45 5.24
C ASP A 160 3.67 -9.19 5.18
N GLY A 161 2.90 -10.27 5.18
CA GLY A 161 1.45 -10.21 5.10
C GLY A 161 0.87 -9.94 3.70
N ALA A 162 1.67 -9.68 2.65
CA ALA A 162 1.17 -9.32 1.32
C ALA A 162 0.26 -10.41 0.73
N GLU A 163 0.70 -11.66 0.75
CA GLU A 163 -0.07 -12.78 0.22
C GLU A 163 -1.38 -12.97 1.00
N ASN A 164 -1.32 -13.00 2.34
CA ASN A 164 -2.50 -13.12 3.19
C ASN A 164 -3.49 -11.98 2.96
N PHE A 165 -3.00 -10.75 2.81
CA PHE A 165 -3.81 -9.58 2.55
C PHE A 165 -4.57 -9.71 1.22
N VAL A 166 -3.86 -9.98 0.14
CA VAL A 166 -4.45 -10.04 -1.20
C VAL A 166 -5.38 -11.25 -1.34
N GLN A 167 -4.96 -12.43 -0.87
CA GLN A 167 -5.76 -13.64 -0.96
C GLN A 167 -7.02 -13.58 -0.11
N THR A 168 -6.94 -13.03 1.11
CA THR A 168 -8.14 -12.81 1.94
C THR A 168 -9.13 -11.90 1.23
N MET A 169 -8.70 -10.75 0.71
CA MET A 169 -9.59 -9.86 -0.02
C MET A 169 -10.22 -10.54 -1.24
N ARG A 170 -9.41 -11.27 -2.01
CA ARG A 170 -9.85 -12.04 -3.18
C ARG A 170 -10.92 -13.08 -2.81
N ASN A 171 -10.68 -13.89 -1.77
CA ASN A 171 -11.59 -14.95 -1.35
C ASN A 171 -12.89 -14.40 -0.74
N HIS A 172 -12.87 -13.14 -0.30
CA HIS A 172 -14.08 -12.41 0.10
C HIS A 172 -14.70 -11.57 -1.04
N GLY A 173 -14.35 -11.87 -2.29
CA GLY A 173 -15.01 -11.35 -3.49
C GLY A 173 -14.51 -9.99 -3.97
N ALA A 174 -13.36 -9.52 -3.48
CA ALA A 174 -12.75 -8.30 -4.02
C ALA A 174 -11.96 -8.59 -5.29
N THR A 175 -12.00 -7.69 -6.26
CA THR A 175 -11.04 -7.67 -7.36
C THR A 175 -9.75 -7.03 -6.89
N CYS A 176 -8.63 -7.71 -7.09
CA CYS A 176 -7.30 -7.24 -6.66
C CYS A 176 -6.44 -6.93 -7.90
N VAL A 177 -5.91 -5.72 -7.97
CA VAL A 177 -5.13 -5.18 -9.09
C VAL A 177 -3.79 -4.66 -8.58
N LEU A 178 -2.70 -5.13 -9.18
CA LEU A 178 -1.34 -4.64 -8.92
C LEU A 178 -0.97 -3.59 -9.97
N VAL A 179 -0.45 -2.44 -9.54
CA VAL A 179 -0.05 -1.36 -10.46
C VAL A 179 1.31 -0.82 -10.04
N SER A 180 2.25 -0.77 -11.00
CA SER A 180 3.58 -0.22 -10.73
C SER A 180 3.99 0.77 -11.82
N GLY A 181 4.72 1.81 -11.43
CA GLY A 181 5.52 2.63 -12.34
C GLY A 181 6.73 1.88 -12.94
N GLY A 182 7.05 0.71 -12.39
CA GLY A 182 8.04 -0.23 -12.93
C GLY A 182 7.51 -1.06 -14.11
N PHE A 183 8.03 -2.28 -14.30
CA PHE A 183 7.83 -3.01 -15.55
C PHE A 183 6.93 -4.24 -15.42
N THR A 184 6.20 -4.53 -16.52
CA THR A 184 5.31 -5.70 -16.62
C THR A 184 6.02 -7.03 -16.41
N VAL A 185 7.29 -7.14 -16.71
CA VAL A 185 8.10 -8.32 -16.44
C VAL A 185 8.13 -8.65 -14.94
N PHE A 186 8.17 -7.64 -14.06
CA PHE A 186 8.12 -7.83 -12.61
C PHE A 186 6.69 -7.96 -12.08
N THR A 187 5.77 -7.06 -12.49
CA THR A 187 4.38 -7.17 -12.03
C THR A 187 3.74 -8.49 -12.44
N GLY A 188 4.10 -9.03 -13.62
CA GLY A 188 3.63 -10.33 -14.10
C GLY A 188 4.15 -11.52 -13.30
N SER A 189 5.36 -11.42 -12.72
CA SER A 189 5.92 -12.41 -11.82
C SER A 189 5.31 -12.34 -10.41
N ILE A 190 5.06 -11.13 -9.90
CA ILE A 190 4.59 -10.88 -8.53
C ILE A 190 3.07 -11.09 -8.40
N ALA A 191 2.29 -10.67 -9.39
CA ALA A 191 0.83 -10.73 -9.31
C ALA A 191 0.29 -12.14 -8.98
N PRO A 192 0.70 -13.23 -9.64
CA PRO A 192 0.22 -14.58 -9.30
C PRO A 192 0.72 -15.05 -7.93
N ARG A 193 1.95 -14.65 -7.52
CA ARG A 193 2.53 -15.04 -6.22
C ARG A 193 1.76 -14.44 -5.05
N ALA A 194 1.32 -13.19 -5.17
CA ALA A 194 0.54 -12.52 -4.13
C ALA A 194 -0.98 -12.78 -4.24
N GLY A 195 -1.47 -13.29 -5.39
CA GLY A 195 -2.87 -13.60 -5.61
C GLY A 195 -3.68 -12.53 -6.34
N PHE A 196 -3.04 -11.54 -6.98
CA PHE A 196 -3.74 -10.52 -7.77
C PHE A 196 -4.42 -11.09 -9.01
N HIS A 197 -5.58 -10.51 -9.39
CA HIS A 197 -6.31 -10.88 -10.61
C HIS A 197 -5.73 -10.22 -11.86
N HIS A 198 -5.25 -8.98 -11.73
CA HIS A 198 -4.75 -8.15 -12.81
C HIS A 198 -3.47 -7.44 -12.37
N HIS A 199 -2.63 -7.11 -13.34
CA HIS A 199 -1.45 -6.29 -13.10
C HIS A 199 -1.22 -5.31 -14.24
N HIS A 200 -0.62 -4.16 -13.92
CA HIS A 200 -0.23 -3.11 -14.86
C HIS A 200 1.17 -2.61 -14.53
N GLY A 201 1.92 -2.29 -15.56
CA GLY A 201 3.27 -1.74 -15.48
C GLY A 201 3.71 -1.24 -16.85
N ASN A 202 4.85 -0.58 -16.91
CA ASN A 202 5.46 -0.16 -18.16
C ASN A 202 6.04 -1.37 -18.93
N ILE A 203 6.15 -1.25 -20.22
CA ILE A 203 6.71 -2.31 -21.06
C ILE A 203 8.18 -2.00 -21.35
N LEU A 204 9.07 -2.82 -20.83
CA LEU A 204 10.49 -2.75 -21.10
C LEU A 204 10.80 -3.42 -22.46
N GLY A 205 11.53 -2.74 -23.32
CA GLY A 205 11.95 -3.30 -24.61
C GLY A 205 13.02 -4.38 -24.42
N ILE A 206 12.75 -5.57 -24.94
CA ILE A 206 13.68 -6.71 -24.95
C ILE A 206 13.74 -7.29 -26.36
N GLU A 207 14.93 -7.40 -26.92
CA GLU A 207 15.19 -8.02 -28.23
C GLU A 207 16.48 -8.84 -28.19
N ASN A 208 16.46 -10.02 -28.80
CA ASN A 208 17.62 -10.91 -28.88
C ASN A 208 18.28 -11.17 -27.53
N ASP A 209 17.48 -11.46 -26.50
CA ASP A 209 17.90 -11.71 -25.11
C ASP A 209 18.64 -10.53 -24.44
N LYS A 210 18.43 -9.32 -24.95
CA LYS A 210 18.98 -8.09 -24.38
C LYS A 210 17.90 -7.03 -24.17
N MET A 211 18.08 -6.21 -23.15
CA MET A 211 17.31 -5.00 -22.97
C MET A 211 17.69 -3.97 -24.03
N THR A 212 16.68 -3.36 -24.68
CA THR A 212 16.93 -2.39 -25.75
C THR A 212 17.25 -0.98 -25.27
N GLY A 213 17.09 -0.72 -23.97
CA GLY A 213 17.16 0.62 -23.43
C GLY A 213 15.93 1.48 -23.73
N LEU A 214 14.83 0.88 -24.18
CA LEU A 214 13.59 1.57 -24.49
C LEU A 214 12.45 1.13 -23.55
N VAL A 215 11.61 2.09 -23.21
CA VAL A 215 10.29 1.86 -22.60
C VAL A 215 9.24 2.19 -23.64
N HIS A 216 8.29 1.27 -23.85
CA HIS A 216 7.22 1.44 -24.84
C HIS A 216 6.08 2.32 -24.31
N ASP A 217 5.52 3.15 -25.20
CA ASP A 217 4.32 3.95 -24.91
C ASP A 217 3.04 3.08 -24.93
N PRO A 218 2.00 3.43 -24.17
CA PRO A 218 1.94 4.55 -23.22
C PRO A 218 2.71 4.27 -21.93
N ILE A 219 3.42 5.27 -21.39
CA ILE A 219 4.09 5.17 -20.10
C ILE A 219 3.08 5.43 -18.99
N LEU A 220 3.03 4.55 -18.00
CA LEU A 220 2.21 4.69 -16.82
C LEU A 220 2.87 5.70 -15.87
N ASP A 221 2.23 6.82 -15.71
CA ASP A 221 2.60 7.86 -14.77
C ASP A 221 1.74 7.81 -13.48
N ARG A 222 1.95 8.78 -12.57
CA ARG A 222 1.18 8.91 -11.34
C ARG A 222 -0.33 9.04 -11.55
N ASP A 223 -0.75 9.70 -12.65
CA ASP A 223 -2.17 9.96 -12.92
C ASP A 223 -2.85 8.69 -13.45
N THR A 224 -2.08 7.78 -14.01
CA THR A 224 -2.56 6.49 -14.50
C THR A 224 -3.09 5.61 -13.37
N LYS A 225 -2.49 5.64 -12.17
CA LYS A 225 -2.99 4.86 -11.02
C LYS A 225 -4.41 5.28 -10.63
N LEU A 226 -4.68 6.59 -10.58
CA LEU A 226 -6.04 7.10 -10.31
C LEU A 226 -7.01 6.77 -11.45
N THR A 227 -6.57 6.85 -12.70
CA THR A 227 -7.38 6.48 -13.87
C THR A 227 -7.77 5.01 -13.81
N LEU A 228 -6.82 4.11 -13.56
CA LEU A 228 -7.08 2.69 -13.40
C LEU A 228 -8.04 2.39 -12.25
N LEU A 229 -7.89 3.06 -11.09
CA LEU A 229 -8.83 2.91 -9.99
C LEU A 229 -10.27 3.22 -10.42
N LYS A 230 -10.47 4.35 -11.11
CA LYS A 230 -11.79 4.77 -11.62
C LYS A 230 -12.33 3.80 -12.67
N ASP A 231 -11.50 3.38 -13.60
CA ASP A 231 -11.88 2.46 -14.68
C ASP A 231 -12.33 1.09 -14.15
N TYR A 232 -11.58 0.54 -13.16
CA TYR A 232 -11.97 -0.73 -12.52
C TYR A 232 -13.23 -0.58 -11.68
N ALA A 233 -13.39 0.52 -10.95
CA ALA A 233 -14.59 0.79 -10.18
C ALA A 233 -15.81 0.92 -11.10
N GLU A 234 -15.72 1.69 -12.19
CA GLU A 234 -16.80 1.85 -13.17
C GLU A 234 -17.17 0.53 -13.83
N LYS A 235 -16.20 -0.24 -14.32
CA LYS A 235 -16.45 -1.56 -14.96
C LYS A 235 -17.17 -2.54 -14.04
N GLN A 236 -17.03 -2.40 -12.74
CA GLN A 236 -17.67 -3.25 -11.74
C GLN A 236 -18.91 -2.62 -11.09
N ASN A 237 -19.34 -1.44 -11.54
CA ASN A 237 -20.42 -0.66 -10.93
C ASN A 237 -20.21 -0.39 -9.43
N LEU A 238 -18.98 -0.10 -9.02
CA LEU A 238 -18.60 0.25 -7.66
C LEU A 238 -18.46 1.77 -7.52
N SER A 239 -18.85 2.31 -6.37
CA SER A 239 -18.42 3.65 -5.97
C SER A 239 -16.99 3.61 -5.45
N LEU A 240 -16.27 4.74 -5.47
CA LEU A 240 -14.92 4.82 -4.92
C LEU A 240 -14.88 4.53 -3.40
N GLU A 241 -15.98 4.74 -2.68
CA GLU A 241 -16.13 4.36 -1.27
C GLU A 241 -15.96 2.85 -1.02
N GLN A 242 -16.21 2.03 -2.04
CA GLN A 242 -16.05 0.58 -1.99
C GLN A 242 -14.66 0.09 -2.39
N THR A 243 -13.70 1.02 -2.55
CA THR A 243 -12.34 0.72 -3.00
C THR A 243 -11.33 0.89 -1.88
N LEU A 244 -10.28 0.07 -1.92
CA LEU A 244 -9.06 0.20 -1.12
C LEU A 244 -7.88 0.44 -2.04
N THR A 245 -7.02 1.38 -1.67
CA THR A 245 -5.74 1.57 -2.32
C THR A 245 -4.62 1.58 -1.30
N ILE A 246 -3.44 1.08 -1.67
CA ILE A 246 -2.27 1.04 -0.81
C ILE A 246 -1.01 1.38 -1.60
N GLY A 247 -0.10 2.15 -1.01
CA GLY A 247 1.14 2.60 -1.62
C GLY A 247 2.04 3.32 -0.62
N ASP A 248 3.29 3.62 -1.00
CA ASP A 248 4.32 4.19 -0.12
C ASP A 248 4.72 5.63 -0.49
N GLY A 249 4.49 6.04 -1.74
CA GLY A 249 5.11 7.22 -2.33
C GLY A 249 4.16 8.30 -2.84
N ALA A 250 4.76 9.41 -3.26
CA ALA A 250 4.04 10.58 -3.80
C ALA A 250 3.22 10.28 -5.06
N ASN A 251 3.66 9.30 -5.84
CA ASN A 251 2.98 8.80 -7.04
C ASN A 251 1.64 8.12 -6.72
N ASP A 252 1.42 7.74 -5.45
CA ASP A 252 0.20 7.06 -4.99
C ASP A 252 -0.83 8.02 -4.42
N LEU A 253 -0.42 9.25 -4.06
CA LEU A 253 -1.26 10.21 -3.34
C LEU A 253 -2.64 10.39 -3.97
N ALA A 254 -2.71 10.52 -5.30
CA ALA A 254 -3.98 10.74 -5.99
C ALA A 254 -4.95 9.55 -5.84
N MET A 255 -4.47 8.31 -5.99
CA MET A 255 -5.31 7.12 -5.80
C MET A 255 -5.67 6.89 -4.34
N LEU A 256 -4.72 7.14 -3.41
CA LEU A 256 -4.95 7.00 -1.96
C LEU A 256 -6.01 7.98 -1.46
N SER A 257 -5.97 9.24 -1.95
CA SER A 257 -6.93 10.28 -1.57
C SER A 257 -8.33 10.04 -2.16
N ALA A 258 -8.43 9.38 -3.32
CA ALA A 258 -9.70 9.14 -3.99
C ALA A 258 -10.44 7.90 -3.49
N ALA A 259 -9.74 6.93 -2.93
CA ALA A 259 -10.33 5.67 -2.48
C ALA A 259 -11.15 5.84 -1.19
N GLY A 260 -12.13 4.96 -0.98
CA GLY A 260 -12.87 4.87 0.27
C GLY A 260 -12.01 4.46 1.47
N LEU A 261 -10.88 3.78 1.21
CA LEU A 261 -9.83 3.49 2.19
C LEU A 261 -8.47 3.55 1.48
N GLY A 262 -7.81 4.70 1.57
CA GLY A 262 -6.40 4.84 1.16
C GLY A 262 -5.48 4.57 2.33
N ILE A 263 -4.48 3.72 2.15
CA ILE A 263 -3.51 3.34 3.19
C ILE A 263 -2.09 3.61 2.70
N GLY A 264 -1.34 4.41 3.45
CA GLY A 264 0.10 4.53 3.26
C GLY A 264 0.82 3.37 3.94
N TYR A 265 1.61 2.60 3.21
CA TYR A 265 2.42 1.50 3.75
C TYR A 265 3.87 1.95 3.92
N HIS A 266 4.38 1.98 5.17
CA HIS A 266 5.71 2.51 5.51
C HIS A 266 6.04 3.81 4.77
N ALA A 267 5.00 4.65 4.61
CA ALA A 267 4.96 5.75 3.69
C ALA A 267 5.99 6.85 4.02
N LYS A 268 6.49 7.51 2.99
CA LYS A 268 7.36 8.68 3.08
C LYS A 268 6.63 9.85 3.76
N ASP A 269 7.37 10.74 4.42
CA ASP A 269 6.82 11.80 5.30
C ASP A 269 5.78 12.69 4.60
N MET A 270 5.99 13.00 3.33
CA MET A 270 5.05 13.80 2.55
C MET A 270 3.68 13.12 2.46
N LEU A 271 3.63 11.81 2.22
CA LEU A 271 2.38 11.07 2.15
C LEU A 271 1.71 10.96 3.52
N ARG A 272 2.51 10.85 4.60
CA ARG A 272 2.00 10.81 5.98
C ARG A 272 1.23 12.07 6.38
N ALA A 273 1.58 13.22 5.81
CA ALA A 273 0.90 14.48 6.08
C ALA A 273 -0.47 14.59 5.41
N GLU A 274 -0.68 13.88 4.29
CA GLU A 274 -1.86 14.03 3.43
C GLU A 274 -2.91 12.93 3.65
N ILE A 275 -2.49 11.71 4.03
CA ILE A 275 -3.36 10.55 4.16
C ILE A 275 -3.61 10.21 5.64
N PRO A 276 -4.86 9.96 6.07
CA PRO A 276 -5.16 9.68 7.47
C PRO A 276 -4.80 8.27 7.93
N ASN A 277 -4.73 7.28 7.05
CA ASN A 277 -4.53 5.88 7.42
C ASN A 277 -3.16 5.37 6.95
N HIS A 278 -2.38 4.84 7.88
CA HIS A 278 -1.04 4.32 7.61
C HIS A 278 -0.78 3.03 8.37
N ILE A 279 -0.07 2.11 7.71
CA ILE A 279 0.67 1.03 8.35
C ILE A 279 2.10 1.54 8.53
N VAL A 280 2.49 1.80 9.78
CA VAL A 280 3.81 2.33 10.14
C VAL A 280 4.65 1.26 10.81
N HIS A 281 4.02 0.38 11.57
CA HIS A 281 4.67 -0.59 12.43
C HIS A 281 4.35 -2.04 12.05
N GLY A 282 3.11 -2.30 11.60
CA GLY A 282 2.61 -3.62 11.25
C GLY A 282 2.96 -4.07 9.83
N ASP A 283 2.53 -5.27 9.50
CA ASP A 283 2.56 -5.83 8.16
C ASP A 283 1.27 -5.51 7.37
N LEU A 284 1.20 -5.97 6.13
CA LEU A 284 0.06 -5.69 5.24
C LEU A 284 -1.28 -6.29 5.73
N THR A 285 -1.27 -7.25 6.67
CA THR A 285 -2.50 -7.78 7.26
C THR A 285 -3.24 -6.75 8.11
N ALA A 286 -2.58 -5.68 8.55
CA ALA A 286 -3.23 -4.57 9.25
C ALA A 286 -4.35 -3.93 8.40
N ALA A 287 -4.22 -3.92 7.07
CA ALA A 287 -5.27 -3.46 6.16
C ALA A 287 -6.54 -4.34 6.17
N LEU A 288 -6.44 -5.61 6.57
CA LEU A 288 -7.60 -6.48 6.78
C LEU A 288 -8.36 -6.11 8.06
N TYR A 289 -7.63 -5.94 9.16
CA TYR A 289 -8.24 -5.49 10.41
C TYR A 289 -8.92 -4.12 10.23
N ALA A 290 -8.30 -3.19 9.51
CA ALA A 290 -8.93 -1.91 9.18
C ALA A 290 -10.29 -2.10 8.50
N GLN A 291 -10.45 -3.11 7.65
CA GLN A 291 -11.72 -3.45 7.01
C GLN A 291 -12.69 -4.25 7.90
N GLY A 292 -12.33 -4.53 9.16
CA GLY A 292 -13.16 -5.26 10.13
C GLY A 292 -13.17 -6.77 9.93
N PHE A 293 -12.18 -7.34 9.23
CA PHE A 293 -11.96 -8.78 9.23
C PHE A 293 -11.42 -9.21 10.59
N SER A 294 -11.99 -10.26 11.16
CA SER A 294 -11.39 -10.96 12.29
C SER A 294 -10.22 -11.82 11.81
N HIS A 295 -9.28 -12.11 12.70
CA HIS A 295 -8.14 -12.98 12.34
C HIS A 295 -8.55 -14.38 11.86
N ALA A 296 -9.71 -14.87 12.30
CA ALA A 296 -10.24 -16.16 11.87
C ALA A 296 -10.71 -16.17 10.39
N GLU A 297 -10.93 -14.99 9.81
CA GLU A 297 -11.35 -14.82 8.42
C GLU A 297 -10.17 -14.63 7.46
N PHE A 298 -8.94 -14.53 7.98
CA PHE A 298 -7.76 -14.43 7.13
C PHE A 298 -7.51 -15.75 6.41
N ASP A 299 -7.14 -15.63 5.13
CA ASP A 299 -6.67 -16.78 4.40
C ASP A 299 -5.33 -17.23 4.99
N ARG A 300 -5.23 -18.49 5.33
CA ARG A 300 -4.02 -19.08 5.88
C ARG A 300 -3.52 -20.07 4.83
N ASN A 301 -2.40 -19.74 4.20
CA ASN A 301 -1.65 -20.77 3.52
C ASN A 301 -1.12 -21.72 4.61
N GLU A 302 -1.73 -22.89 4.72
CA GLU A 302 -1.24 -24.00 5.51
C GLU A 302 0.00 -24.65 4.87
#